data_af2578a5113b946b07d0c84eb961a0bb
#
_entry.id   af2578a5113b946b07d0c84eb961a0bb
#
_cell.length_a   1.000
_cell.length_b   1.000
_cell.length_c   1.000
_cell.angle_alpha   90.00
_cell.angle_beta   90.00
_cell.angle_gamma   90.00
#
_symmetry.space_group_name_H-M   'P 1'
#
loop_
_entity.id
_entity.type
_entity.pdbx_description
1 polymer ?
#
loop_
_entity_poly.entity_id
_entity_poly.type
_entity_poly.pdbx_seq_one_letter_code
_entity_poly.pdbx_strand_id
1 'polypeptide(L)'
;MLKKQDPFPVALADERRLDRRRFLKAAGATAVLALGGEWIGQRLSEPRRLEVIHLPDGVELPPGEARTLGSSDDRREILVVRLDPRSVVAFDRRCPHLGCPVLWSAEHARFECPCHRAAFDARTGRVLFGPPRRGLTAVRVAAS
;
A
#
# COMPACT_ATOMS: atom_id res chain seq x y z
N MET A 1 32.27 61.90 -18.93
CA MET A 1 32.27 60.89 -20.01
C MET A 1 31.16 59.92 -19.75
N LEU A 2 29.98 60.05 -20.36
CA LEU A 2 28.85 59.14 -20.25
C LEU A 2 29.09 57.94 -21.17
N LYS A 3 29.19 56.79 -20.64
CA LYS A 3 29.34 55.51 -21.34
C LYS A 3 28.06 55.27 -22.14
N LYS A 4 28.15 55.29 -23.47
CA LYS A 4 27.07 55.00 -24.41
C LYS A 4 26.56 53.60 -24.10
N GLN A 5 25.31 53.49 -23.66
CA GLN A 5 24.66 52.21 -23.47
C GLN A 5 24.37 51.63 -24.85
N ASP A 6 24.93 50.48 -25.13
CA ASP A 6 24.65 49.75 -26.36
C ASP A 6 23.17 49.38 -26.40
N PRO A 7 22.46 49.60 -27.54
CA PRO A 7 21.07 49.18 -27.64
C PRO A 7 20.99 47.66 -27.52
N PHE A 8 20.06 47.18 -26.74
CA PHE A 8 19.75 45.77 -26.57
C PHE A 8 19.59 45.10 -27.95
N PRO A 9 20.37 44.04 -28.26
CA PRO A 9 20.44 43.51 -29.61
C PRO A 9 19.44 42.40 -29.90
N VAL A 10 18.36 42.29 -29.13
CA VAL A 10 17.40 41.20 -29.34
C VAL A 10 16.15 41.74 -30.03
N ALA A 11 16.02 41.41 -31.32
CA ALA A 11 14.82 41.72 -32.07
C ALA A 11 13.60 41.00 -31.45
N LEU A 12 12.53 41.76 -31.17
CA LEU A 12 11.26 41.25 -30.59
C LEU A 12 10.70 40.03 -31.33
N ALA A 13 11.05 39.85 -32.60
CA ALA A 13 10.65 38.68 -33.41
C ALA A 13 11.34 37.37 -32.99
N ASP A 14 12.58 37.49 -32.50
CA ASP A 14 13.39 36.31 -32.11
C ASP A 14 13.01 35.85 -30.70
N GLU A 15 12.68 36.76 -29.83
CA GLU A 15 12.17 36.48 -28.48
C GLU A 15 10.83 35.71 -28.51
N ARG A 16 9.90 36.12 -29.41
CA ARG A 16 8.61 35.40 -29.61
C ARG A 16 8.79 33.98 -30.14
N ARG A 17 9.80 33.71 -30.96
CA ARG A 17 10.10 32.37 -31.47
C ARG A 17 10.69 31.47 -30.40
N LEU A 18 11.55 32.01 -29.54
CA LEU A 18 12.13 31.27 -28.43
C LEU A 18 11.10 30.93 -27.38
N ASP A 19 10.20 31.85 -27.06
CA ASP A 19 9.10 31.62 -26.11
C ASP A 19 8.11 30.57 -26.60
N ARG A 20 7.76 30.63 -27.90
CA ARG A 20 6.84 29.63 -28.49
C ARG A 20 7.45 28.24 -28.49
N ARG A 21 8.74 28.09 -28.79
CA ARG A 21 9.43 26.77 -28.73
C ARG A 21 9.58 26.29 -27.32
N ARG A 22 9.89 27.15 -26.38
CA ARG A 22 9.96 26.78 -24.93
C ARG A 22 8.61 26.41 -24.41
N PHE A 23 7.56 27.14 -24.75
CA PHE A 23 6.18 26.84 -24.41
C PHE A 23 5.74 25.46 -24.94
N LEU A 24 5.99 25.16 -26.22
CA LEU A 24 5.63 23.90 -26.83
C LEU A 24 6.40 22.71 -26.20
N LYS A 25 7.67 22.89 -25.87
CA LYS A 25 8.46 21.87 -25.17
C LYS A 25 7.94 21.64 -23.74
N ALA A 26 7.63 22.71 -23.01
CA ALA A 26 7.07 22.63 -21.68
C ALA A 26 5.69 21.97 -21.71
N ALA A 27 4.81 22.37 -22.62
CA ALA A 27 3.48 21.78 -22.78
C ALA A 27 3.55 20.29 -23.17
N GLY A 28 4.48 19.91 -24.04
CA GLY A 28 4.72 18.51 -24.39
C GLY A 28 5.24 17.69 -23.20
N ALA A 29 6.17 18.23 -22.42
CA ALA A 29 6.70 17.57 -21.25
C ALA A 29 5.62 17.36 -20.16
N THR A 30 4.77 18.38 -19.93
CA THR A 30 3.67 18.24 -18.96
C THR A 30 2.62 17.23 -19.42
N ALA A 31 2.29 17.18 -20.72
CA ALA A 31 1.38 16.18 -21.26
C ALA A 31 1.92 14.75 -21.09
N VAL A 32 3.21 14.52 -21.37
CA VAL A 32 3.84 13.20 -21.17
C VAL A 32 3.85 12.82 -19.69
N LEU A 33 4.14 13.75 -18.79
CA LEU A 33 4.12 13.50 -17.35
C LEU A 33 2.71 13.22 -16.83
N ALA A 34 1.69 13.93 -17.33
CA ALA A 34 0.31 13.70 -16.95
C ALA A 34 -0.17 12.32 -17.41
N LEU A 35 0.01 11.98 -18.67
CA LEU A 35 -0.39 10.68 -19.23
C LEU A 35 0.40 9.52 -18.62
N GLY A 36 1.70 9.71 -18.41
CA GLY A 36 2.56 8.72 -17.76
C GLY A 36 2.21 8.54 -16.28
N GLY A 37 1.90 9.62 -15.58
CA GLY A 37 1.48 9.60 -14.18
C GLY A 37 0.17 8.86 -13.97
N GLU A 38 -0.80 9.05 -14.87
CA GLU A 38 -2.08 8.37 -14.82
C GLU A 38 -1.94 6.85 -15.06
N TRP A 39 -1.11 6.47 -16.04
CA TRP A 39 -0.81 5.07 -16.34
C TRP A 39 -0.09 4.36 -15.17
N ILE A 40 0.89 5.03 -14.55
CA ILE A 40 1.58 4.53 -13.35
C ILE A 40 0.61 4.48 -12.17
N GLY A 41 -0.21 5.49 -11.98
CA GLY A 41 -1.23 5.54 -10.92
C GLY A 41 -2.22 4.38 -11.02
N GLN A 42 -2.70 4.06 -12.21
CA GLN A 42 -3.59 2.92 -12.44
C GLN A 42 -2.90 1.58 -12.12
N ARG A 43 -1.64 1.40 -12.51
CA ARG A 43 -0.87 0.19 -12.18
C ARG A 43 -0.63 0.03 -10.68
N LEU A 44 -0.39 1.12 -9.97
CA LEU A 44 -0.20 1.10 -8.52
C LEU A 44 -1.52 0.97 -7.75
N SER A 45 -2.65 1.32 -8.39
CA SER A 45 -3.99 1.28 -7.80
C SER A 45 -4.75 -0.01 -8.14
N GLU A 46 -4.14 -0.98 -8.84
CA GLU A 46 -4.79 -2.28 -9.03
C GLU A 46 -5.18 -2.83 -7.66
N PRO A 47 -6.48 -3.08 -7.42
CA PRO A 47 -6.93 -3.63 -6.15
C PRO A 47 -6.21 -4.95 -5.98
N ARG A 48 -5.38 -5.04 -4.95
CA ARG A 48 -4.68 -6.26 -4.58
C ARG A 48 -5.74 -7.35 -4.51
N ARG A 49 -5.76 -8.26 -5.48
CA ARG A 49 -6.69 -9.39 -5.48
C ARG A 49 -6.58 -10.01 -4.10
N LEU A 50 -7.67 -9.99 -3.34
CA LEU A 50 -7.70 -10.63 -2.04
C LEU A 50 -7.43 -12.11 -2.31
N GLU A 51 -6.28 -12.57 -1.89
CA GLU A 51 -5.91 -13.98 -1.95
C GLU A 51 -6.99 -14.78 -1.23
N VAL A 52 -7.48 -15.81 -1.88
CA VAL A 52 -8.45 -16.72 -1.28
C VAL A 52 -7.68 -17.93 -0.81
N ILE A 53 -7.68 -18.19 0.48
CA ILE A 53 -7.12 -19.40 1.06
C ILE A 53 -8.24 -20.37 1.42
N HIS A 54 -8.00 -21.63 1.13
CA HIS A 54 -8.85 -22.72 1.63
C HIS A 54 -8.27 -23.19 2.96
N LEU A 55 -9.11 -23.29 3.97
CA LEU A 55 -8.72 -24.01 5.19
C LEU A 55 -8.55 -25.48 4.82
N PRO A 56 -7.43 -26.12 5.18
CA PRO A 56 -7.28 -27.55 4.97
C PRO A 56 -8.40 -28.33 5.68
N ASP A 57 -8.90 -29.38 5.03
CA ASP A 57 -9.92 -30.25 5.61
C ASP A 57 -9.45 -30.81 6.96
N GLY A 58 -10.32 -30.80 7.95
CA GLY A 58 -10.04 -31.32 9.31
C GLY A 58 -9.30 -30.34 10.23
N VAL A 59 -9.05 -29.08 9.79
CA VAL A 59 -8.53 -28.07 10.70
C VAL A 59 -9.66 -27.51 11.56
N GLU A 60 -9.83 -28.09 12.72
CA GLU A 60 -10.67 -27.48 13.76
C GLU A 60 -9.93 -26.27 14.36
N LEU A 61 -10.57 -25.12 14.30
CA LEU A 61 -10.08 -23.89 14.91
C LEU A 61 -11.13 -23.41 15.91
N PRO A 62 -10.96 -23.71 17.21
CA PRO A 62 -11.86 -23.24 18.26
C PRO A 62 -11.95 -21.70 18.30
N PRO A 63 -13.07 -21.13 18.79
CA PRO A 63 -13.19 -19.70 19.00
C PRO A 63 -12.09 -19.15 19.92
N GLY A 64 -11.48 -18.04 19.55
CA GLY A 64 -10.35 -17.43 20.27
C GLY A 64 -8.97 -17.96 19.86
N GLU A 65 -8.91 -19.05 19.10
CA GLU A 65 -7.63 -19.60 18.64
C GLU A 65 -7.19 -19.07 17.29
N ALA A 66 -5.88 -19.13 17.08
CA ALA A 66 -5.22 -18.72 15.86
C ALA A 66 -4.33 -19.82 15.28
N ARG A 67 -4.27 -19.89 13.95
CA ARG A 67 -3.31 -20.73 13.22
C ARG A 67 -2.58 -19.95 12.16
N THR A 68 -1.34 -20.29 11.95
CA THR A 68 -0.54 -19.77 10.84
C THR A 68 -0.55 -20.78 9.70
N LEU A 69 -0.97 -20.35 8.53
CA LEU A 69 -0.95 -21.12 7.30
C LEU A 69 0.10 -20.54 6.35
N GLY A 70 0.85 -21.40 5.67
CA GLY A 70 1.71 -20.97 4.57
C GLY A 70 0.87 -20.68 3.32
N SER A 71 1.18 -19.59 2.61
CA SER A 71 0.64 -19.36 1.27
C SER A 71 1.40 -20.24 0.27
N SER A 72 0.68 -20.89 -0.65
CA SER A 72 1.27 -21.76 -1.67
C SER A 72 2.16 -21.00 -2.66
N ASP A 73 1.93 -19.71 -2.83
CA ASP A 73 2.49 -18.94 -3.94
C ASP A 73 3.71 -18.06 -3.57
N ASP A 74 3.96 -17.72 -2.31
CA ASP A 74 4.89 -16.61 -2.01
C ASP A 74 5.51 -16.64 -0.60
N ARG A 75 5.83 -17.77 -0.02
CA ARG A 75 6.45 -17.84 1.34
C ARG A 75 5.81 -16.88 2.36
N ARG A 76 4.58 -16.45 2.10
CA ARG A 76 3.81 -15.61 3.01
C ARG A 76 3.17 -16.49 4.07
N GLU A 77 3.17 -16.03 5.28
CA GLU A 77 2.45 -16.64 6.37
C GLU A 77 1.14 -15.89 6.60
N ILE A 78 0.05 -16.61 6.58
CA ILE A 78 -1.29 -16.09 6.83
C ILE A 78 -1.70 -16.48 8.24
N LEU A 79 -2.06 -15.50 9.03
CA LEU A 79 -2.58 -15.71 10.38
C LEU A 79 -4.10 -15.76 10.33
N VAL A 80 -4.65 -16.93 10.57
CA VAL A 80 -6.10 -17.21 10.60
C VAL A 80 -6.55 -17.27 12.03
N VAL A 81 -7.63 -16.57 12.37
CA VAL A 81 -8.21 -16.54 13.71
C VAL A 81 -9.71 -16.77 13.64
N ARG A 82 -10.24 -17.67 14.46
CA ARG A 82 -11.66 -17.78 14.70
C ARG A 82 -12.04 -16.87 15.86
N LEU A 83 -12.70 -15.78 15.57
CA LEU A 83 -13.12 -14.81 16.59
C LEU A 83 -14.33 -15.30 17.38
N ASP A 84 -15.26 -15.94 16.69
CA ASP A 84 -16.49 -16.50 17.24
C ASP A 84 -16.95 -17.71 16.38
N PRO A 85 -17.97 -18.48 16.78
CA PRO A 85 -18.40 -19.68 16.04
C PRO A 85 -18.75 -19.43 14.56
N ARG A 86 -19.08 -18.20 14.18
CA ARG A 86 -19.50 -17.82 12.81
C ARG A 86 -18.50 -16.92 12.08
N SER A 87 -17.45 -16.48 12.76
CA SER A 87 -16.54 -15.45 12.23
C SER A 87 -15.10 -15.93 12.22
N VAL A 88 -14.55 -16.11 11.05
CA VAL A 88 -13.14 -16.38 10.81
C VAL A 88 -12.54 -15.22 10.05
N VAL A 89 -11.39 -14.75 10.49
CA VAL A 89 -10.63 -13.70 9.84
C VAL A 89 -9.24 -14.22 9.49
N ALA A 90 -8.68 -13.68 8.42
CA ALA A 90 -7.33 -14.01 8.00
C ALA A 90 -6.59 -12.76 7.53
N PHE A 91 -5.34 -12.64 7.92
CA PHE A 91 -4.49 -11.53 7.57
C PHE A 91 -3.07 -12.01 7.23
N ASP A 92 -2.41 -11.31 6.32
CA ASP A 92 -0.96 -11.46 6.13
C ASP A 92 -0.27 -11.17 7.48
N ARG A 93 0.54 -12.11 7.93
CA ARG A 93 1.23 -12.05 9.22
C ARG A 93 2.31 -10.98 9.28
N ARG A 94 2.65 -10.35 8.16
CA ARG A 94 3.68 -9.31 8.09
C ARG A 94 3.14 -7.96 8.57
N CYS A 95 3.76 -7.43 9.60
CA CYS A 95 3.49 -6.08 10.08
C CYS A 95 3.81 -5.05 9.00
N PRO A 96 2.86 -4.15 8.64
CA PRO A 96 3.07 -3.17 7.58
C PRO A 96 4.10 -2.08 7.91
N HIS A 97 4.65 -2.06 9.12
CA HIS A 97 5.73 -1.15 9.49
C HIS A 97 7.08 -1.59 8.90
N LEU A 98 7.60 -2.73 9.32
CA LEU A 98 8.91 -3.25 8.90
C LEU A 98 8.91 -4.78 8.68
N GLY A 99 7.76 -5.39 8.44
CA GLY A 99 7.66 -6.79 8.08
C GLY A 99 7.78 -7.80 9.23
N CYS A 100 7.85 -7.35 10.49
CA CYS A 100 7.88 -8.26 11.63
C CYS A 100 6.63 -9.16 11.67
N PRO A 101 6.74 -10.41 12.17
CA PRO A 101 5.58 -11.27 12.33
C PRO A 101 4.61 -10.70 13.38
N VAL A 102 3.35 -10.67 13.02
CA VAL A 102 2.25 -10.31 13.91
C VAL A 102 1.73 -11.57 14.60
N LEU A 103 1.36 -11.43 15.85
CA LEU A 103 0.85 -12.48 16.70
C LEU A 103 -0.61 -12.21 17.09
N TRP A 104 -1.36 -13.25 17.37
CA TRP A 104 -2.68 -13.14 17.97
C TRP A 104 -2.57 -13.10 19.50
N SER A 105 -3.21 -12.13 20.11
CA SER A 105 -3.40 -12.04 21.55
C SER A 105 -4.85 -12.38 21.89
N ALA A 106 -5.08 -13.58 22.41
CA ALA A 106 -6.42 -13.99 22.84
C ALA A 106 -6.89 -13.19 24.06
N GLU A 107 -5.96 -12.83 24.95
CA GLU A 107 -6.24 -12.02 26.15
C GLU A 107 -6.80 -10.64 25.79
N HIS A 108 -6.22 -10.01 24.79
CA HIS A 108 -6.64 -8.66 24.37
C HIS A 108 -7.59 -8.67 23.17
N ALA A 109 -7.90 -9.85 22.63
CA ALA A 109 -8.71 -10.05 21.42
C ALA A 109 -8.27 -9.14 20.25
N ARG A 110 -6.97 -9.09 19.97
CA ARG A 110 -6.36 -8.25 18.92
C ARG A 110 -5.08 -8.86 18.37
N PHE A 111 -4.63 -8.34 17.24
CA PHE A 111 -3.31 -8.67 16.70
C PHE A 111 -2.25 -7.73 17.28
N GLU A 112 -1.09 -8.28 17.59
CA GLU A 112 0.04 -7.53 18.18
C GLU A 112 1.33 -7.77 17.42
N CYS A 113 2.10 -6.71 17.20
CA CYS A 113 3.44 -6.77 16.65
C CYS A 113 4.46 -6.44 17.76
N PRO A 114 5.27 -7.39 18.21
CA PRO A 114 6.16 -7.20 19.35
C PRO A 114 7.33 -6.25 19.07
N CYS A 115 7.74 -6.10 17.79
CA CYS A 115 8.94 -5.34 17.45
C CYS A 115 8.83 -3.86 17.86
N HIS A 116 7.70 -3.21 17.61
CA HIS A 116 7.49 -1.79 17.93
C HIS A 116 6.14 -1.54 18.59
N ARG A 117 5.61 -2.56 19.29
CA ARG A 117 4.37 -2.48 20.08
C ARG A 117 3.19 -1.94 19.29
N ALA A 118 3.03 -2.36 18.04
CA ALA A 118 1.83 -2.05 17.26
C ALA A 118 0.72 -3.03 17.59
N ALA A 119 -0.53 -2.54 17.58
CA ALA A 119 -1.70 -3.39 17.70
C ALA A 119 -2.72 -3.08 16.60
N PHE A 120 -3.50 -4.12 16.24
CA PHE A 120 -4.46 -4.05 15.15
C PHE A 120 -5.76 -4.70 15.61
N ASP A 121 -6.86 -4.14 15.13
CA ASP A 121 -8.21 -4.61 15.40
C ASP A 121 -8.44 -6.02 14.86
N ALA A 122 -9.06 -6.87 15.66
CA ALA A 122 -9.26 -8.27 15.36
C ALA A 122 -10.11 -8.51 14.09
N ARG A 123 -11.15 -7.71 13.86
CA ARG A 123 -12.10 -7.93 12.75
C ARG A 123 -11.64 -7.30 11.47
N THR A 124 -11.07 -6.11 11.56
CA THR A 124 -10.80 -5.25 10.40
C THR A 124 -9.32 -5.18 10.04
N GLY A 125 -8.43 -5.60 10.94
CA GLY A 125 -6.99 -5.42 10.79
C GLY A 125 -6.52 -3.96 10.87
N ARG A 126 -7.39 -3.00 11.20
CA ARG A 126 -7.04 -1.57 11.29
C ARG A 126 -6.07 -1.33 12.46
N VAL A 127 -5.19 -0.35 12.30
CA VAL A 127 -4.26 0.04 13.35
C VAL A 127 -5.05 0.60 14.54
N LEU A 128 -4.83 0.05 15.72
CA LEU A 128 -5.33 0.56 16.99
C LEU A 128 -4.33 1.54 17.59
N PHE A 129 -3.06 1.16 17.60
CA PHE A 129 -1.94 2.04 18.01
C PHE A 129 -0.61 1.50 17.47
N GLY A 130 0.43 2.32 17.54
CA GLY A 130 1.77 2.00 17.08
C GLY A 130 2.18 2.72 15.80
N PRO A 131 3.39 2.47 15.29
CA PRO A 131 3.95 3.21 14.17
C PRO A 131 3.38 2.88 12.78
N PRO A 132 2.70 1.73 12.50
CA PRO A 132 2.15 1.46 11.19
C PRO A 132 1.11 2.49 10.76
N ARG A 133 1.20 2.95 9.51
CA ARG A 133 0.24 3.90 8.92
C ARG A 133 -0.93 3.22 8.21
N ARG A 134 -0.87 1.91 8.03
CA ARG A 134 -1.91 1.10 7.37
C ARG A 134 -2.17 -0.17 8.17
N GLY A 135 -3.38 -0.71 8.04
CA GLY A 135 -3.78 -1.97 8.66
C GLY A 135 -3.09 -3.18 8.03
N LEU A 136 -3.36 -4.33 8.63
CA LEU A 136 -2.96 -5.64 8.10
C LEU A 136 -3.64 -5.88 6.75
N THR A 137 -2.97 -6.61 5.87
CA THR A 137 -3.56 -7.01 4.59
C THR A 137 -4.50 -8.19 4.83
N ALA A 138 -5.79 -7.97 4.56
CA ALA A 138 -6.80 -9.01 4.68
C ALA A 138 -6.64 -10.08 3.59
N VAL A 139 -6.95 -11.32 3.95
CA VAL A 139 -7.01 -12.48 3.07
C VAL A 139 -8.43 -13.07 3.18
N ARG A 140 -9.01 -13.49 2.06
CA ARG A 140 -10.31 -14.16 2.08
C ARG A 140 -10.13 -15.62 2.45
N VAL A 141 -10.98 -16.09 3.36
CA VAL A 141 -11.09 -17.51 3.69
C VAL A 141 -12.29 -18.07 2.95
N ALA A 142 -12.08 -19.07 2.11
CA ALA A 142 -13.19 -19.85 1.54
C ALA A 142 -13.50 -20.98 2.53
N ALA A 143 -14.77 -21.12 2.88
CA ALA A 143 -15.27 -22.33 3.52
C ALA A 143 -15.28 -23.45 2.47
N SER A 144 -14.70 -24.57 2.78
CA SER A 144 -14.86 -25.84 2.02
C SER A 144 -16.25 -26.40 2.25
#